data_f1fc689caa27eb48d74db028b0c9a110
#
_entry.id   f1fc689caa27eb48d74db028b0c9a110
#
_cell.length_a   1.000
_cell.length_b   1.000
_cell.length_c   1.000
_cell.angle_alpha   90.00
_cell.angle_beta   90.00
_cell.angle_gamma   90.00
#
_symmetry.space_group_name_H-M   'P 1'
#
loop_
_entity.id
_entity.type
_entity.pdbx_description
1 polymer ?
#
loop_
_entity_poly.entity_id
_entity_poly.type
_entity_poly.pdbx_seq_one_letter_code
_entity_poly.pdbx_strand_id
1 'polypeptide(L)'
;FVLSTIHRDHNTDHPEVLRGIIETLMALIDKHQLEWVLPVHPRLKKNLEAQPELLNALQAHDKIHLIQPVGYIAMLQLEKMSHMIVTDSGGVQKEAYFAERPCLILRDTTEWTEIVETGRARLVGADPAKIRAAFDEMVNAQFNEWPQLYGDGKAAEAIAAEMLALMQ
;
A
#
# COMPACT_ATOMS: atom_id res chain seq x y z
N PHE A 1 8.71 -5.06 8.40
CA PHE A 1 8.85 -4.94 6.94
C PHE A 1 7.91 -3.89 6.36
N VAL A 2 8.23 -3.39 5.16
CA VAL A 2 7.32 -2.61 4.32
C VAL A 2 6.58 -3.57 3.40
N LEU A 3 5.26 -3.45 3.31
CA LEU A 3 4.45 -4.19 2.36
C LEU A 3 4.12 -3.28 1.17
N SER A 4 4.30 -3.77 -0.07
CA SER A 4 3.87 -3.00 -1.23
C SER A 4 2.96 -3.79 -2.15
N THR A 5 1.96 -3.11 -2.72
CA THR A 5 1.14 -3.62 -3.82
C THR A 5 1.14 -2.61 -4.96
N ILE A 6 1.66 -3.02 -6.11
CA ILE A 6 1.81 -2.17 -7.30
C ILE A 6 1.24 -2.93 -8.50
N HIS A 7 0.14 -2.44 -9.07
CA HIS A 7 -0.55 -3.15 -10.14
C HIS A 7 -1.37 -2.25 -11.09
N ARG A 8 -1.52 -0.96 -10.77
CA ARG A 8 -2.23 -0.05 -11.68
C ARG A 8 -1.43 0.23 -12.93
N ASP A 9 -2.14 0.36 -14.04
CA ASP A 9 -1.60 0.62 -15.37
C ASP A 9 -0.69 1.84 -15.40
N HIS A 10 -1.11 2.95 -14.82
CA HIS A 10 -0.30 4.16 -14.74
C HIS A 10 1.08 3.92 -14.13
N ASN A 11 1.20 3.07 -13.12
CA ASN A 11 2.47 2.79 -12.44
C ASN A 11 3.27 1.67 -13.08
N THR A 12 2.60 0.74 -13.76
CA THR A 12 3.25 -0.48 -14.26
C THR A 12 3.52 -0.47 -15.76
N ASP A 13 2.65 0.16 -16.56
CA ASP A 13 2.70 0.07 -18.03
C ASP A 13 3.65 1.13 -18.64
N HIS A 14 4.21 2.01 -17.83
CA HIS A 14 5.24 2.98 -18.19
C HIS A 14 6.58 2.56 -17.58
N PRO A 15 7.53 2.03 -18.37
CA PRO A 15 8.76 1.43 -17.85
C PRO A 15 9.59 2.37 -16.97
N GLU A 16 9.67 3.64 -17.33
CA GLU A 16 10.38 4.68 -16.58
C GLU A 16 9.72 5.01 -15.26
N VAL A 17 8.38 5.01 -15.21
CA VAL A 17 7.61 5.26 -13.99
C VAL A 17 7.78 4.10 -13.01
N LEU A 18 7.61 2.87 -13.49
CA LEU A 18 7.83 1.67 -12.69
C LEU A 18 9.24 1.62 -12.13
N ARG A 19 10.26 1.87 -12.98
CA ARG A 19 11.66 1.91 -12.56
C ARG A 19 11.88 2.96 -11.48
N GLY A 20 11.37 4.17 -11.67
CA GLY A 20 11.50 5.26 -10.70
C GLY A 20 10.91 4.93 -9.33
N ILE A 21 9.73 4.29 -9.29
CA ILE A 21 9.11 3.83 -8.05
C ILE A 21 9.98 2.76 -7.39
N ILE A 22 10.35 1.71 -8.12
CA ILE A 22 11.08 0.56 -7.59
C ILE A 22 12.46 0.97 -7.06
N GLU A 23 13.25 1.71 -7.85
CA GLU A 23 14.57 2.17 -7.42
C GLU A 23 14.50 3.10 -6.21
N THR A 24 13.46 3.93 -6.14
CA THR A 24 13.23 4.78 -4.97
C THR A 24 12.93 3.96 -3.72
N LEU A 25 12.07 2.96 -3.82
CA LEU A 25 11.75 2.09 -2.70
C LEU A 25 12.95 1.24 -2.27
N MET A 26 13.73 0.68 -3.20
CA MET A 26 14.98 -0.03 -2.90
C MET A 26 15.93 0.84 -2.07
N ALA A 27 16.18 2.07 -2.51
CA ALA A 27 17.06 3.01 -1.81
C ALA A 27 16.55 3.36 -0.40
N LEU A 28 15.22 3.43 -0.21
CA LEU A 28 14.61 3.69 1.09
C LEU A 28 14.70 2.48 2.03
N ILE A 29 14.51 1.27 1.49
CA ILE A 29 14.71 0.02 2.22
C ILE A 29 16.14 -0.09 2.74
N ASP A 30 17.11 0.23 1.91
CA ASP A 30 18.53 0.27 2.31
C ASP A 30 18.81 1.34 3.36
N LYS A 31 18.31 2.55 3.13
CA LYS A 31 18.50 3.68 4.05
C LYS A 31 17.98 3.39 5.45
N HIS A 32 16.79 2.79 5.55
CA HIS A 32 16.12 2.53 6.82
C HIS A 32 16.39 1.11 7.36
N GLN A 33 17.17 0.29 6.66
CA GLN A 33 17.51 -1.08 7.03
C GLN A 33 16.29 -1.96 7.27
N LEU A 34 15.25 -1.79 6.44
CA LEU A 34 13.99 -2.52 6.52
C LEU A 34 13.96 -3.71 5.54
N GLU A 35 13.07 -4.65 5.80
CA GLU A 35 12.68 -5.68 4.83
C GLU A 35 11.56 -5.15 3.95
N TRP A 36 11.47 -5.60 2.69
CA TRP A 36 10.40 -5.26 1.77
C TRP A 36 9.73 -6.52 1.22
N VAL A 37 8.43 -6.66 1.48
CA VAL A 37 7.60 -7.74 0.95
C VAL A 37 6.75 -7.19 -0.20
N LEU A 38 6.91 -7.80 -1.38
CA LEU A 38 6.21 -7.40 -2.60
C LEU A 38 5.51 -8.61 -3.22
N PRO A 39 4.20 -8.82 -2.94
CA PRO A 39 3.37 -9.75 -3.71
C PRO A 39 3.32 -9.31 -5.17
N VAL A 40 3.84 -10.16 -6.07
CA VAL A 40 4.03 -9.79 -7.48
C VAL A 40 2.77 -10.10 -8.28
N HIS A 41 1.91 -9.08 -8.46
CA HIS A 41 0.72 -9.17 -9.31
C HIS A 41 1.10 -9.54 -10.77
N PRO A 42 0.30 -10.31 -11.52
CA PRO A 42 0.62 -10.72 -12.90
C PRO A 42 0.99 -9.57 -13.84
N ARG A 43 0.33 -8.42 -13.74
CA ARG A 43 0.70 -7.21 -14.52
C ARG A 43 2.10 -6.72 -14.17
N LEU A 44 2.40 -6.59 -12.86
CA LEU A 44 3.72 -6.18 -12.40
C LEU A 44 4.80 -7.17 -12.87
N LYS A 45 4.54 -8.47 -12.74
CA LYS A 45 5.45 -9.52 -13.19
C LYS A 45 5.82 -9.35 -14.65
N LYS A 46 4.83 -9.23 -15.54
CA LYS A 46 5.03 -9.02 -16.98
C LYS A 46 5.91 -7.81 -17.27
N ASN A 47 5.69 -6.70 -16.57
CA ASN A 47 6.41 -5.44 -16.80
C ASN A 47 7.83 -5.46 -16.19
N LEU A 48 8.06 -6.20 -15.11
CA LEU A 48 9.39 -6.47 -14.57
C LEU A 48 10.20 -7.41 -15.49
N GLU A 49 9.58 -8.45 -16.04
CA GLU A 49 10.21 -9.36 -17.01
C GLU A 49 10.64 -8.61 -18.28
N ALA A 50 9.96 -7.54 -18.66
CA ALA A 50 10.38 -6.65 -19.77
C ALA A 50 11.55 -5.72 -19.39
N GLN A 51 11.96 -5.67 -18.13
CA GLN A 51 13.09 -4.91 -17.59
C GLN A 51 14.07 -5.81 -16.82
N PRO A 52 14.83 -6.67 -17.49
CA PRO A 52 15.64 -7.70 -16.84
C PRO A 52 16.64 -7.17 -15.80
N GLU A 53 17.23 -6.01 -16.04
CA GLU A 53 18.17 -5.37 -15.10
C GLU A 53 17.49 -5.01 -13.78
N LEU A 54 16.27 -4.43 -13.84
CA LEU A 54 15.49 -4.07 -12.67
C LEU A 54 15.03 -5.32 -11.89
N LEU A 55 14.55 -6.35 -12.62
CA LEU A 55 14.15 -7.60 -12.03
C LEU A 55 15.31 -8.31 -11.33
N ASN A 56 16.47 -8.37 -11.98
CA ASN A 56 17.68 -8.96 -11.42
C ASN A 56 18.15 -8.21 -10.16
N ALA A 57 18.10 -6.88 -10.17
CA ALA A 57 18.43 -6.07 -9.00
C ALA A 57 17.50 -6.37 -7.82
N LEU A 58 16.17 -6.48 -8.04
CA LEU A 58 15.20 -6.86 -7.03
C LEU A 58 15.47 -8.27 -6.48
N GLN A 59 15.75 -9.24 -7.34
CA GLN A 59 15.99 -10.64 -6.96
C GLN A 59 17.30 -10.87 -6.23
N ALA A 60 18.31 -10.05 -6.52
CA ALA A 60 19.62 -10.14 -5.89
C ALA A 60 19.70 -9.44 -4.53
N HIS A 61 18.68 -8.66 -4.18
CA HIS A 61 18.67 -7.86 -2.98
C HIS A 61 18.21 -8.70 -1.77
N ASP A 62 19.03 -8.83 -0.74
CA ASP A 62 18.83 -9.70 0.42
C ASP A 62 17.63 -9.32 1.31
N LYS A 63 17.21 -8.06 1.28
CA LYS A 63 16.08 -7.53 2.07
C LYS A 63 14.77 -7.41 1.26
N ILE A 64 14.73 -7.86 0.00
CA ILE A 64 13.56 -7.75 -0.86
C ILE A 64 12.98 -9.14 -1.13
N HIS A 65 11.74 -9.33 -0.72
CA HIS A 65 11.03 -10.60 -0.84
C HIS A 65 9.93 -10.48 -1.90
N LEU A 66 10.25 -10.92 -3.13
CA LEU A 66 9.27 -11.08 -4.19
C LEU A 66 8.49 -12.38 -3.93
N ILE A 67 7.21 -12.28 -3.62
CA ILE A 67 6.36 -13.44 -3.32
C ILE A 67 5.26 -13.60 -4.37
N GLN A 68 4.72 -14.80 -4.50
CA GLN A 68 3.54 -15.04 -5.32
C GLN A 68 2.34 -14.25 -4.76
N PRO A 69 1.36 -13.89 -5.62
CA PRO A 69 0.11 -13.32 -5.13
C PRO A 69 -0.51 -14.21 -4.06
N VAL A 70 -0.95 -13.61 -2.97
CA VAL A 70 -1.54 -14.33 -1.84
C VAL A 70 -3.06 -14.15 -1.81
N GLY A 71 -3.77 -15.07 -1.17
CA GLY A 71 -5.20 -14.95 -0.94
C GLY A 71 -5.53 -13.84 0.08
N TYR A 72 -6.79 -13.40 0.08
CA TYR A 72 -7.27 -12.26 0.86
C TYR A 72 -6.90 -12.31 2.35
N ILE A 73 -7.13 -13.46 3.02
CA ILE A 73 -6.83 -13.61 4.45
C ILE A 73 -5.33 -13.46 4.74
N ALA A 74 -4.48 -14.03 3.88
CA ALA A 74 -3.03 -13.90 4.03
C ALA A 74 -2.58 -12.45 3.78
N MET A 75 -3.24 -11.74 2.85
CA MET A 75 -2.97 -10.31 2.61
C MET A 75 -3.29 -9.46 3.83
N LEU A 76 -4.45 -9.62 4.45
CA LEU A 76 -4.80 -8.94 5.70
C LEU A 76 -3.81 -9.21 6.83
N GLN A 77 -3.25 -10.43 6.89
CA GLN A 77 -2.20 -10.75 7.86
C GLN A 77 -0.89 -10.00 7.56
N LEU A 78 -0.48 -9.96 6.30
CA LEU A 78 0.71 -9.19 5.88
C LEU A 78 0.54 -7.69 6.18
N GLU A 79 -0.62 -7.13 5.89
CA GLU A 79 -0.95 -5.74 6.20
C GLU A 79 -0.83 -5.47 7.70
N LYS A 80 -1.46 -6.30 8.52
CA LYS A 80 -1.44 -6.16 9.98
C LYS A 80 -0.03 -6.30 10.57
N MET A 81 0.81 -7.13 9.98
CA MET A 81 2.19 -7.38 10.45
C MET A 81 3.20 -6.39 9.87
N SER A 82 2.84 -5.62 8.84
CA SER A 82 3.73 -4.65 8.22
C SER A 82 4.01 -3.46 9.14
N HIS A 83 5.12 -2.79 8.92
CA HIS A 83 5.45 -1.53 9.56
C HIS A 83 4.79 -0.36 8.85
N MET A 84 4.74 -0.43 7.53
CA MET A 84 4.17 0.56 6.62
C MET A 84 3.68 -0.13 5.35
N ILE A 85 2.69 0.46 4.69
CA ILE A 85 2.16 -0.02 3.42
C ILE A 85 2.39 1.01 2.34
N VAL A 86 2.83 0.56 1.15
CA VAL A 86 2.99 1.38 -0.06
C VAL A 86 2.13 0.77 -1.15
N THR A 87 1.10 1.47 -1.62
CA THR A 87 0.10 0.87 -2.49
C THR A 87 -0.50 1.82 -3.53
N ASP A 88 -0.90 1.29 -4.68
CA ASP A 88 -1.78 1.95 -5.64
C ASP A 88 -3.22 1.39 -5.63
N SER A 89 -3.52 0.43 -4.76
CA SER A 89 -4.83 -0.20 -4.61
C SER A 89 -5.77 0.65 -3.75
N GLY A 90 -6.99 0.93 -4.23
CA GLY A 90 -8.02 1.61 -3.45
C GLY A 90 -8.49 0.79 -2.24
N GLY A 91 -8.59 -0.54 -2.37
CA GLY A 91 -8.98 -1.44 -1.26
C GLY A 91 -7.93 -1.46 -0.15
N VAL A 92 -6.67 -1.68 -0.53
CA VAL A 92 -5.55 -1.77 0.42
C VAL A 92 -5.37 -0.47 1.23
N GLN A 93 -5.74 0.70 0.70
CA GLN A 93 -5.72 1.96 1.45
C GLN A 93 -6.63 1.89 2.70
N LYS A 94 -7.86 1.36 2.54
CA LYS A 94 -8.78 1.16 3.67
C LYS A 94 -8.31 0.04 4.60
N GLU A 95 -7.82 -1.05 4.03
CA GLU A 95 -7.30 -2.19 4.78
C GLU A 95 -6.10 -1.78 5.64
N ALA A 96 -5.18 -0.95 5.09
CA ALA A 96 -4.09 -0.34 5.83
C ALA A 96 -4.57 0.50 7.01
N TYR A 97 -5.63 1.30 6.79
CA TYR A 97 -6.22 2.11 7.85
C TYR A 97 -6.84 1.25 8.97
N PHE A 98 -7.58 0.19 8.61
CA PHE A 98 -8.12 -0.76 9.58
C PHE A 98 -7.05 -1.57 10.31
N ALA A 99 -5.93 -1.84 9.64
CA ALA A 99 -4.77 -2.49 10.25
C ALA A 99 -3.94 -1.55 11.13
N GLU A 100 -4.27 -0.25 11.18
CA GLU A 100 -3.52 0.80 11.86
C GLU A 100 -2.07 0.89 11.35
N ARG A 101 -1.92 0.89 10.02
CA ARG A 101 -0.61 1.00 9.35
C ARG A 101 -0.52 2.26 8.50
N PRO A 102 0.57 3.03 8.66
CA PRO A 102 0.84 4.18 7.79
C PRO A 102 0.85 3.75 6.33
N CYS A 103 0.28 4.58 5.45
CA CYS A 103 0.12 4.21 4.05
C CYS A 103 0.65 5.30 3.11
N LEU A 104 1.55 4.93 2.19
CA LEU A 104 1.89 5.75 1.03
C LEU A 104 1.05 5.31 -0.16
N ILE A 105 0.36 6.27 -0.76
CA ILE A 105 -0.55 6.03 -1.87
C ILE A 105 0.13 6.48 -3.16
N LEU A 106 0.50 5.50 -4.00
CA LEU A 106 1.16 5.72 -5.30
C LEU A 106 0.15 6.17 -6.37
N ARG A 107 -0.64 7.20 -6.03
CA ARG A 107 -1.65 7.81 -6.88
C ARG A 107 -1.69 9.31 -6.64
N ASP A 108 -2.14 10.07 -7.64
CA ASP A 108 -2.35 11.51 -7.52
C ASP A 108 -3.67 11.87 -6.82
N THR A 109 -4.63 10.94 -6.84
CA THR A 109 -5.96 11.09 -6.22
C THR A 109 -6.37 9.81 -5.49
N THR A 110 -7.30 9.95 -4.55
CA THR A 110 -7.93 8.82 -3.86
C THR A 110 -9.42 9.05 -3.67
N GLU A 111 -10.16 7.97 -3.58
CA GLU A 111 -11.57 7.94 -3.18
C GLU A 111 -11.74 8.12 -1.65
N TRP A 112 -10.66 7.91 -0.88
CA TRP A 112 -10.64 7.90 0.60
C TRP A 112 -9.93 9.14 1.13
N THR A 113 -10.43 10.32 0.81
CA THR A 113 -9.82 11.60 1.21
C THR A 113 -9.76 11.76 2.72
N GLU A 114 -10.76 11.23 3.44
CA GLU A 114 -10.82 11.23 4.90
C GLU A 114 -9.64 10.51 5.56
N ILE A 115 -9.11 9.43 4.95
CA ILE A 115 -7.92 8.75 5.46
C ILE A 115 -6.70 9.66 5.34
N VAL A 116 -6.56 10.35 4.22
CA VAL A 116 -5.46 11.29 3.98
C VAL A 116 -5.54 12.47 4.94
N GLU A 117 -6.74 12.99 5.20
CA GLU A 117 -6.99 14.09 6.14
C GLU A 117 -6.59 13.74 7.58
N THR A 118 -6.67 12.47 8.00
CA THR A 118 -6.15 12.04 9.30
C THR A 118 -4.63 12.13 9.41
N GLY A 119 -3.92 12.25 8.30
CA GLY A 119 -2.45 12.19 8.25
C GLY A 119 -1.86 10.77 8.33
N ARG A 120 -2.69 9.71 8.31
CA ARG A 120 -2.24 8.30 8.35
C ARG A 120 -1.93 7.76 6.97
N ALA A 121 -2.30 8.49 5.93
CA ALA A 121 -1.91 8.22 4.55
C ALA A 121 -1.40 9.48 3.85
N ARG A 122 -0.56 9.29 2.82
CA ARG A 122 -0.04 10.37 1.97
C ARG A 122 -0.19 10.00 0.50
N LEU A 123 -0.77 10.90 -0.28
CA LEU A 123 -0.76 10.84 -1.74
C LEU A 123 0.62 11.29 -2.25
N VAL A 124 1.34 10.39 -2.91
CA VAL A 124 2.69 10.66 -3.41
C VAL A 124 2.80 10.48 -4.92
N GLY A 125 1.76 9.93 -5.56
CA GLY A 125 1.84 9.59 -6.98
C GLY A 125 2.98 8.64 -7.28
N ALA A 126 3.55 8.78 -8.47
CA ALA A 126 4.75 8.07 -8.88
C ALA A 126 6.02 8.97 -8.78
N ASP A 127 5.95 10.07 -8.06
CA ASP A 127 7.04 11.04 -7.93
C ASP A 127 8.10 10.55 -6.92
N PRO A 128 9.32 10.24 -7.35
CA PRO A 128 10.40 9.77 -6.46
C PRO A 128 10.73 10.74 -5.32
N ALA A 129 10.60 12.04 -5.52
CA ALA A 129 10.89 13.02 -4.47
C ALA A 129 9.80 13.02 -3.39
N LYS A 130 8.53 12.96 -3.81
CA LYS A 130 7.39 12.86 -2.88
C LYS A 130 7.40 11.53 -2.12
N ILE A 131 7.71 10.42 -2.82
CA ILE A 131 7.84 9.09 -2.18
C ILE A 131 8.91 9.14 -1.09
N ARG A 132 10.11 9.66 -1.39
CA ARG A 132 11.20 9.78 -0.39
C ARG A 132 10.80 10.62 0.81
N ALA A 133 10.28 11.82 0.56
CA ALA A 133 9.92 12.74 1.63
C ALA A 133 8.85 12.15 2.56
N ALA A 134 7.78 11.60 2.00
CA ALA A 134 6.69 11.03 2.77
C ALA A 134 7.11 9.72 3.48
N PHE A 135 7.95 8.90 2.87
CA PHE A 135 8.46 7.68 3.49
C PHE A 135 9.33 8.04 4.72
N ASP A 136 10.27 8.97 4.58
CA ASP A 136 11.14 9.41 5.68
C ASP A 136 10.36 10.00 6.85
N GLU A 137 9.27 10.75 6.56
CA GLU A 137 8.38 11.30 7.57
C GLU A 137 7.60 10.19 8.30
N MET A 138 7.02 9.26 7.55
CA MET A 138 6.03 8.33 8.08
C MET A 138 6.63 7.03 8.64
N VAL A 139 7.79 6.61 8.19
CA VAL A 139 8.40 5.34 8.59
C VAL A 139 8.69 5.25 10.09
N ASN A 140 8.96 6.36 10.74
CA ASN A 140 9.19 6.45 12.18
C ASN A 140 8.06 7.20 12.93
N ALA A 141 6.99 7.58 12.23
CA ALA A 141 5.89 8.28 12.85
C ALA A 141 5.13 7.36 13.83
N GLN A 142 4.87 7.87 15.03
CA GLN A 142 4.04 7.18 16.01
C GLN A 142 2.64 7.80 15.98
N PHE A 143 1.67 7.01 15.61
CA PHE A 143 0.26 7.41 15.60
C PHE A 143 -0.43 6.82 16.84
N ASN A 144 -0.67 7.65 17.84
CA ASN A 144 -1.27 7.21 19.11
C ASN A 144 -2.79 6.95 18.99
N GLU A 145 -3.43 7.55 17.98
CA GLU A 145 -4.87 7.44 17.79
C GLU A 145 -5.19 7.18 16.31
N TRP A 146 -6.18 6.33 16.08
CA TRP A 146 -6.75 6.05 14.76
C TRP A 146 -8.24 6.38 14.80
N PRO A 147 -8.67 7.56 14.28
CA PRO A 147 -10.08 7.94 14.26
C PRO A 147 -10.97 6.88 13.60
N GLN A 148 -12.10 6.58 14.20
CA GLN A 148 -13.03 5.58 13.68
C GLN A 148 -13.87 6.18 12.53
N LEU A 149 -13.34 6.11 11.31
CA LEU A 149 -13.98 6.74 10.14
C LEU A 149 -15.14 5.91 9.55
N TYR A 150 -15.16 4.60 9.75
CA TYR A 150 -16.03 3.68 9.00
C TYR A 150 -16.96 2.86 9.89
N GLY A 151 -17.30 3.35 11.06
CA GLY A 151 -18.20 2.69 11.99
C GLY A 151 -17.55 1.51 12.73
N ASP A 152 -18.40 0.70 13.38
CA ASP A 152 -18.01 -0.37 14.30
C ASP A 152 -18.16 -1.79 13.72
N GLY A 153 -18.39 -1.91 12.42
CA GLY A 153 -18.60 -3.19 11.74
C GLY A 153 -20.03 -3.74 11.80
N LYS A 154 -21.00 -3.02 12.41
CA LYS A 154 -22.39 -3.46 12.59
C LYS A 154 -23.37 -2.91 11.54
N ALA A 155 -22.87 -2.52 10.38
CA ALA A 155 -23.69 -1.93 9.33
C ALA A 155 -24.82 -2.87 8.86
N ALA A 156 -24.56 -4.18 8.76
CA ALA A 156 -25.57 -5.15 8.36
C ALA A 156 -26.73 -5.24 9.37
N GLU A 157 -26.44 -5.20 10.67
CA GLU A 157 -27.45 -5.20 11.73
C GLU A 157 -28.29 -3.91 11.71
N ALA A 158 -27.65 -2.76 11.53
CA ALA A 158 -28.32 -1.48 11.40
C ALA A 158 -29.25 -1.42 10.17
N ILE A 159 -28.77 -1.88 9.01
CA ILE A 159 -29.57 -1.96 7.79
C ILE A 159 -30.79 -2.89 7.99
N ALA A 160 -30.59 -4.07 8.59
CA ALA A 160 -31.69 -5.00 8.85
C ALA A 160 -32.74 -4.39 9.79
N ALA A 161 -32.31 -3.67 10.83
CA ALA A 161 -33.24 -2.99 11.76
C ALA A 161 -34.05 -1.90 11.04
N GLU A 162 -33.45 -1.08 10.22
CA GLU A 162 -34.12 -0.05 9.40
C GLU A 162 -35.14 -0.68 8.43
N MET A 163 -34.75 -1.75 7.73
CA MET A 163 -35.64 -2.45 6.81
C MET A 163 -36.88 -2.99 7.53
N LEU A 164 -36.69 -3.59 8.70
CA LEU A 164 -37.81 -4.09 9.50
C LEU A 164 -38.74 -2.98 10.01
N ALA A 165 -38.19 -1.82 10.37
CA ALA A 165 -38.95 -0.66 10.78
C ALA A 165 -39.83 -0.09 9.65
N LEU A 166 -39.32 -0.10 8.40
CA LEU A 166 -40.06 0.37 7.21
C LEU A 166 -41.17 -0.60 6.77
N MET A 167 -41.19 -1.84 7.25
CA MET A 167 -42.22 -2.86 6.93
C MET A 167 -43.41 -2.88 7.92
N GLN A 168 -43.37 -2.09 9.00
CA GLN A 168 -44.41 -1.91 9.98
C GLN A 168 -45.28 -0.69 9.66
#